data_25c67d95305b1dac2b32489d72a72c2b
#
_entry.id   25c67d95305b1dac2b32489d72a72c2b
#
_cell.length_a   1.000
_cell.length_b   1.000
_cell.length_c   1.000
_cell.angle_alpha   90.00
_cell.angle_beta   90.00
_cell.angle_gamma   90.00
#
_symmetry.space_group_name_H-M   'P 1'
#
loop_
_entity.id
_entity.type
_entity.pdbx_description
1 polymer ?
#
loop_
_entity_poly.entity_id
_entity_poly.type
_entity_poly.pdbx_seq_one_letter_code
_entity_poly.pdbx_strand_id
1 'polypeptide(L)' 'MMFGREYRDLADLLLINERAKNFYKDLPQDVKQIITDNGNQIRTMSALRHFAKTAEKTEE' A
#
# COMPACT_ATOMS: atom_id res chain seq x y z
N MET A 1 19.85 8.90 -4.88
CA MET A 1 19.31 8.81 -4.77
C MET A 1 18.27 8.73 -4.68
N MET A 2 17.63 8.61 -4.80
CA MET A 2 16.74 8.65 -4.67
C MET A 2 15.94 8.07 -4.43
N PHE A 3 15.46 7.97 -4.24
CA PHE A 3 14.72 7.32 -3.76
C PHE A 3 13.48 7.46 -3.98
N GLY A 4 12.61 6.84 -3.70
CA GLY A 4 11.28 6.88 -4.03
C GLY A 4 10.62 8.11 -3.57
N ARG A 5 9.52 8.53 -4.18
CA ARG A 5 8.77 9.61 -3.77
C ARG A 5 7.97 9.25 -2.59
N GLU A 6 7.88 10.06 -1.64
CA GLU A 6 7.08 9.88 -0.46
C GLU A 6 5.79 10.63 -0.61
N TYR A 7 4.67 10.00 -0.35
CA TYR A 7 3.35 10.63 -0.45
C TYR A 7 2.84 10.91 0.95
N ARG A 8 1.75 11.62 1.06
CA ARG A 8 1.22 12.01 2.35
C ARG A 8 0.68 10.83 3.12
N ASP A 9 -0.04 9.97 2.48
CA ASP A 9 -0.59 8.79 3.07
C ASP A 9 -1.03 7.87 1.96
N LEU A 10 -1.72 6.82 2.31
CA LEU A 10 -2.16 5.83 1.32
C LEU A 10 -3.06 6.45 0.26
N ALA A 11 -3.99 7.28 0.67
CA ALA A 11 -4.92 7.88 -0.28
C ALA A 11 -4.17 8.70 -1.33
N ASP A 12 -3.19 9.47 -0.88
CA ASP A 12 -2.40 10.29 -1.77
C ASP A 12 -1.60 9.41 -2.71
N LEU A 13 -1.01 8.36 -2.18
CA LEU A 13 -0.22 7.43 -2.96
C LEU A 13 -1.06 6.80 -4.07
N LEU A 14 -2.24 6.33 -3.72
CA LEU A 14 -3.12 5.66 -4.67
C LEU A 14 -3.69 6.64 -5.70
N LEU A 15 -3.85 7.87 -5.31
CA LEU A 15 -4.40 8.87 -6.19
C LEU A 15 -3.40 9.29 -7.26
N ILE A 16 -2.16 9.45 -6.87
CA ILE A 16 -1.13 9.96 -7.76
C ILE A 16 -0.36 8.88 -8.50
N ASN A 17 -0.06 7.79 -7.83
CA ASN A 17 0.75 6.73 -8.40
C ASN A 17 -0.14 5.64 -8.97
N GLU A 18 -0.21 5.57 -10.28
CA GLU A 18 -1.05 4.60 -10.95
C GLU A 18 -0.66 3.15 -10.70
N ARG A 19 0.60 2.88 -10.56
CA ARG A 19 1.04 1.54 -10.27
C ARG A 19 0.57 1.10 -8.89
N ALA A 20 0.61 2.00 -7.93
CA ALA A 20 0.17 1.71 -6.58
C ALA A 20 -1.34 1.45 -6.58
N LYS A 21 -2.07 2.24 -7.33
CA LYS A 21 -3.49 2.10 -7.45
C LYS A 21 -3.86 0.72 -8.02
N ASN A 22 -3.19 0.33 -9.09
CA ASN A 22 -3.47 -0.95 -9.72
C ASN A 22 -3.07 -2.11 -8.83
N PHE A 23 -1.98 -1.98 -8.13
CA PHE A 23 -1.52 -3.01 -7.21
C PHE A 23 -2.54 -3.21 -6.08
N TYR A 24 -3.01 -2.14 -5.49
CA TYR A 24 -3.96 -2.17 -4.40
C TYR A 24 -5.30 -2.78 -4.86
N LYS A 25 -5.74 -2.38 -6.03
CA LYS A 25 -6.98 -2.82 -6.57
C LYS A 25 -7.06 -4.31 -6.76
N ASP A 26 -5.93 -4.97 -7.04
CA ASP A 26 -5.89 -6.40 -7.25
C ASP A 26 -5.79 -7.21 -5.96
N LEU A 27 -5.67 -6.57 -4.83
CA LEU A 27 -5.53 -7.28 -3.56
C LEU A 27 -6.86 -7.83 -3.05
N PRO A 28 -6.82 -8.91 -2.27
CA PRO A 28 -8.04 -9.44 -1.67
C PRO A 28 -8.65 -8.42 -0.71
N GLN A 29 -9.93 -8.52 -0.48
CA GLN A 29 -10.65 -7.58 0.35
C GLN A 29 -10.09 -7.44 1.76
N ASP A 30 -9.75 -8.54 2.39
CA ASP A 30 -9.22 -8.49 3.75
C ASP A 30 -7.84 -7.82 3.78
N VAL A 31 -7.03 -8.02 2.76
CA VAL A 31 -5.73 -7.37 2.68
C VAL A 31 -5.92 -5.86 2.48
N LYS A 32 -6.89 -5.48 1.65
CA LYS A 32 -7.19 -4.07 1.43
C LYS A 32 -7.60 -3.41 2.73
N GLN A 33 -8.37 -4.11 3.54
CA GLN A 33 -8.82 -3.58 4.80
C GLN A 33 -7.65 -3.29 5.73
N ILE A 34 -6.73 -4.22 5.82
CA ILE A 34 -5.55 -4.05 6.66
C ILE A 34 -4.70 -2.87 6.18
N ILE A 35 -4.55 -2.75 4.88
CA ILE A 35 -3.79 -1.66 4.30
C ILE A 35 -4.46 -0.32 4.58
N THR A 36 -5.77 -0.28 4.44
CA THR A 36 -6.52 0.93 4.69
C THR A 36 -6.41 1.35 6.15
N ASP A 37 -6.45 0.39 7.06
CA ASP A 37 -6.34 0.67 8.49
C ASP A 37 -4.97 1.24 8.85
N ASN A 38 -3.96 0.98 8.03
CA ASN A 38 -2.62 1.48 8.27
C ASN A 38 -2.22 2.53 7.25
N GLY A 39 -3.19 3.15 6.65
CA GLY A 39 -2.95 4.09 5.54
C GLY A 39 -2.00 5.22 5.84
N ASN A 40 -2.01 5.73 7.07
CA ASN A 40 -1.14 6.85 7.40
C ASN A 40 0.32 6.44 7.53
N GLN A 41 0.60 5.14 7.49
CA GLN A 41 1.97 4.66 7.54
C GLN A 41 2.43 4.23 6.16
N ILE A 42 1.56 4.20 5.19
CA ILE A 42 1.88 3.75 3.84
C ILE A 42 2.05 4.96 2.94
N ARG A 43 3.29 5.40 2.84
CA ARG A 43 3.59 6.60 2.08
C ARG A 43 4.44 6.36 0.85
N THR A 44 4.83 5.12 0.59
CA THR A 44 5.63 4.80 -0.57
C THR A 44 5.16 3.48 -1.16
N MET A 45 5.53 3.22 -2.38
CA MET A 45 5.19 1.97 -3.03
C MET A 45 5.80 0.79 -2.28
N SER A 46 7.00 0.97 -1.76
CA SER A 46 7.67 -0.04 -0.99
C SER A 46 6.89 -0.41 0.25
N ALA A 47 6.39 0.59 0.96
CA ALA A 47 5.59 0.37 2.16
C ALA A 47 4.30 -0.35 1.82
N LEU A 48 3.67 0.02 0.73
CA LEU A 48 2.45 -0.61 0.29
C LEU A 48 2.67 -2.10 0.04
N ARG A 49 3.73 -2.43 -0.65
CA ARG A 49 4.04 -3.82 -0.95
C ARG A 49 4.38 -4.59 0.32
N HIS A 50 5.10 -3.96 1.21
CA HIS A 50 5.48 -4.59 2.47
C HIS A 50 4.25 -4.96 3.29
N PHE A 51 3.33 -4.03 3.42
CA PHE A 51 2.11 -4.27 4.18
C PHE A 51 1.25 -5.35 3.52
N ALA A 52 1.16 -5.34 2.21
CA ALA A 52 0.37 -6.34 1.50
C ALA A 52 0.95 -7.72 1.71
N LYS A 53 2.26 -7.84 1.63
CA LYS A 53 2.90 -9.10 1.80
C LYS A 53 2.75 -9.62 3.21
N THR A 54 2.88 -8.75 4.18
CA THR A 54 2.73 -9.11 5.58
C THR A 54 1.31 -9.54 5.88
N ALA A 55 0.34 -8.84 5.32
CA ALA A 55 -1.06 -9.17 5.53
C ALA A 55 -1.39 -10.54 4.96
N GLU A 56 -0.87 -10.85 3.81
CA GLU A 56 -1.12 -12.14 3.20
C GLU A 56 -0.53 -13.28 4.01
N LYS A 57 0.57 -13.02 4.68
CA LYS A 57 1.19 -14.02 5.43
C LYS A 57 0.56 -14.30 6.74
N THR A 58 -0.27 -13.45 7.21
CA THR A 58 -0.89 -13.65 8.48
C THR A 58 -1.85 -14.79 8.47
N GLU A 59 -2.15 -15.37 7.41
CA GLU A 59 -3.07 -16.39 7.42
C GLU A 59 -2.51 -17.58 7.78
N GLU A 60 -2.18 -18.20 8.08
CA GLU A 60 -1.69 -19.22 8.51
C GLU A 60 -1.70 -19.75 8.80
#